data_4c400e0c7462d8625211e901e29c2d9e
#
_entry.id   4c400e0c7462d8625211e901e29c2d9e
#
_cell.length_a   1.000
_cell.length_b   1.000
_cell.length_c   1.000
_cell.angle_alpha   90.00
_cell.angle_beta   90.00
_cell.angle_gamma   90.00
#
_symmetry.space_group_name_H-M   'P 1'
#
loop_
_entity.id
_entity.type
_entity.pdbx_description
1 polymer ?
#
loop_
_entity_poly.entity_id
_entity_poly.type
_entity_poly.pdbx_seq_one_letter_code
_entity_poly.pdbx_strand_id
1 'polypeptide(L)'
;MTNPGKTLWLAITCLALGCVWTQAQPSAPTPGQWASGALGQTLDVKVMAPKADSPSHPLPVILYLENLAAPRAGTESDEVILHDFIAAGYLVVTLDYAHNPKARVPWINRDLLALRESLLQKKFLGEFEIDLNHVFIVPAGSRLRRDVVFYREPGRTLAMDIIYPTQPAQPVGAVIEFSCDNQNRMGDGSLTSCSDTLLDGEATEGLAVAMADHPVKAPYKGIDPMPECAWKIKAAVRTLRAAGTTLGFNGKIAPVGFSRGSGMALLLVTTRGMNAFEGRGECTNTSSDVQCAVVMSGRFTYLDLMPEDHMLPRYTKAWGERTNHLEAWRQAGALDYLPQATLPLFLTINCTEGPDAQLQMATLRKRLAELGSDEIFMMDHEPRGHKVSLVPDILSGINIYLKTQLAR
;
A
#
# COMPACT_ATOMS: atom_id res chain seq x y z
N MET A 1 -13.53 -40.45 -4.76
CA MET A 1 -14.78 -39.73 -4.46
C MET A 1 -14.36 -38.36 -3.90
N THR A 2 -14.38 -37.38 -4.72
CA THR A 2 -13.95 -35.98 -4.38
C THR A 2 -15.09 -35.30 -3.64
N ASN A 3 -14.83 -34.95 -2.39
CA ASN A 3 -15.77 -34.20 -1.57
C ASN A 3 -15.72 -32.73 -2.07
N PRO A 4 -16.80 -32.13 -2.58
CA PRO A 4 -16.77 -30.76 -3.07
C PRO A 4 -16.52 -29.82 -1.89
N GLY A 5 -15.63 -28.84 -2.09
CA GLY A 5 -15.37 -27.78 -1.13
C GLY A 5 -16.68 -27.10 -0.71
N LYS A 6 -16.76 -26.75 0.56
CA LYS A 6 -17.92 -26.01 1.08
C LYS A 6 -17.90 -24.61 0.49
N THR A 7 -18.75 -24.35 -0.48
CA THR A 7 -19.02 -23.00 -0.94
C THR A 7 -20.17 -22.45 -0.10
N LEU A 8 -19.86 -21.48 0.74
CA LEU A 8 -20.83 -20.82 1.58
C LEU A 8 -21.28 -19.54 0.88
N TRP A 9 -22.55 -19.48 0.53
CA TRP A 9 -23.19 -18.26 0.02
C TRP A 9 -23.83 -17.53 1.18
N LEU A 10 -23.48 -16.28 1.34
CA LEU A 10 -23.98 -15.45 2.41
C LEU A 10 -24.86 -14.34 1.85
N ALA A 11 -26.08 -14.29 2.33
CA ALA A 11 -26.97 -13.16 2.06
C ALA A 11 -26.70 -12.09 3.12
N ILE A 12 -26.12 -10.97 2.71
CA ILE A 12 -25.96 -9.80 3.56
C ILE A 12 -26.94 -8.76 3.06
N THR A 13 -28.04 -8.63 3.73
CA THR A 13 -28.95 -7.51 3.53
C THR A 13 -28.67 -6.51 4.65
N CYS A 14 -27.84 -5.51 4.39
CA CYS A 14 -27.68 -4.39 5.30
C CYS A 14 -28.89 -3.45 5.16
N LEU A 15 -29.94 -3.75 5.87
CA LEU A 15 -30.87 -2.72 6.31
C LEU A 15 -30.29 -2.08 7.56
N ALA A 16 -30.50 -0.82 7.79
CA ALA A 16 -29.93 0.02 8.85
C ALA A 16 -30.07 -0.50 10.29
N LEU A 17 -30.47 -1.73 10.49
CA LEU A 17 -30.65 -2.42 11.77
C LEU A 17 -30.29 -3.90 11.59
N GLY A 18 -28.99 -4.22 11.77
CA GLY A 18 -28.52 -5.59 11.99
C GLY A 18 -28.34 -6.47 10.77
N CYS A 19 -27.17 -7.04 10.59
CA CYS A 19 -26.90 -8.11 9.64
C CYS A 19 -27.59 -9.40 10.11
N VAL A 20 -28.49 -9.93 9.30
CA VAL A 20 -29.06 -11.28 9.53
C VAL A 20 -28.27 -12.28 8.68
N TRP A 21 -27.55 -13.15 9.36
CA TRP A 21 -26.82 -14.26 8.75
C TRP A 21 -27.70 -15.51 8.72
N THR A 22 -27.91 -16.10 7.56
CA THR A 22 -28.53 -17.40 7.45
C THR A 22 -27.49 -18.43 7.00
N GLN A 23 -27.17 -19.40 7.87
CA GLN A 23 -26.44 -20.60 7.44
C GLN A 23 -27.34 -21.39 6.50
N ALA A 24 -27.01 -21.41 5.22
CA ALA A 24 -27.65 -22.31 4.28
C ALA A 24 -26.92 -23.67 4.30
N GLN A 25 -27.67 -24.75 4.49
CA GLN A 25 -27.18 -26.11 4.31
C GLN A 25 -26.77 -26.37 2.85
N PRO A 26 -25.84 -27.30 2.55
CA PRO A 26 -25.04 -27.35 1.32
C PRO A 26 -25.77 -27.95 0.11
N SER A 27 -26.85 -27.36 -0.34
CA SER A 27 -27.52 -27.83 -1.56
C SER A 27 -27.70 -26.80 -2.68
N ALA A 28 -27.40 -25.56 -2.47
CA ALA A 28 -27.14 -24.51 -3.49
C ALA A 28 -26.62 -23.28 -2.77
N PRO A 29 -25.51 -22.69 -3.20
CA PRO A 29 -25.01 -21.47 -2.58
C PRO A 29 -26.00 -20.33 -2.82
N THR A 30 -26.51 -19.73 -1.74
CA THR A 30 -27.29 -18.50 -1.83
C THR A 30 -26.29 -17.34 -1.94
N PRO A 31 -26.39 -16.47 -2.97
CA PRO A 31 -25.50 -15.32 -3.09
C PRO A 31 -25.65 -14.40 -1.89
N GLY A 32 -24.53 -14.00 -1.32
CA GLY A 32 -24.47 -12.94 -0.34
C GLY A 32 -24.38 -11.57 -1.01
N GLN A 33 -24.63 -10.52 -0.25
CA GLN A 33 -24.60 -9.16 -0.75
C GLN A 33 -23.87 -8.24 0.23
N TRP A 34 -23.08 -7.33 -0.32
CA TRP A 34 -22.44 -6.25 0.42
C TRP A 34 -23.01 -4.91 -0.05
N ALA A 35 -23.54 -4.11 0.89
CA ALA A 35 -24.02 -2.77 0.59
C ALA A 35 -22.84 -1.79 0.56
N SER A 36 -22.42 -1.39 -0.63
CA SER A 36 -21.41 -0.38 -0.83
C SER A 36 -21.97 1.02 -0.64
N GLY A 37 -21.59 1.68 0.44
CA GLY A 37 -21.98 3.07 0.70
C GLY A 37 -21.33 4.06 -0.27
N ALA A 38 -20.09 3.80 -0.69
CA ALA A 38 -19.37 4.68 -1.62
C ALA A 38 -19.92 4.61 -3.06
N LEU A 39 -20.32 3.42 -3.48
CA LEU A 39 -20.83 3.18 -4.82
C LEU A 39 -22.36 3.34 -4.91
N GLY A 40 -23.05 3.35 -3.76
CA GLY A 40 -24.51 3.44 -3.69
C GLY A 40 -25.21 2.21 -4.27
N GLN A 41 -24.62 1.03 -4.18
CA GLN A 41 -25.14 -0.22 -4.70
C GLN A 41 -24.83 -1.39 -3.77
N THR A 42 -25.49 -2.51 -4.04
CA THR A 42 -25.22 -3.79 -3.40
C THR A 42 -24.38 -4.66 -4.33
N LEU A 43 -23.31 -5.25 -3.80
CA LEU A 43 -22.43 -6.16 -4.52
C LEU A 43 -22.79 -7.61 -4.18
N ASP A 44 -22.70 -8.48 -5.17
CA ASP A 44 -22.79 -9.92 -4.94
C ASP A 44 -21.48 -10.44 -4.32
N VAL A 45 -21.61 -11.26 -3.29
CA VAL A 45 -20.51 -11.81 -2.50
C VAL A 45 -20.57 -13.33 -2.47
N LYS A 46 -19.44 -13.99 -2.73
CA LYS A 46 -19.26 -15.43 -2.50
C LYS A 46 -18.13 -15.64 -1.50
N VAL A 47 -18.32 -16.56 -0.57
CA VAL A 47 -17.27 -16.92 0.39
C VAL A 47 -16.86 -18.37 0.16
N MET A 48 -15.57 -18.60 -0.02
CA MET A 48 -14.98 -19.89 -0.28
C MET A 48 -13.91 -20.16 0.77
N ALA A 49 -14.12 -21.19 1.60
CA ALA A 49 -13.18 -21.57 2.63
C ALA A 49 -12.28 -22.73 2.15
N PRO A 50 -11.03 -22.80 2.61
CA PRO A 50 -10.19 -23.96 2.38
C PRO A 50 -10.81 -25.20 3.01
N LYS A 51 -10.58 -26.36 2.40
CA LYS A 51 -10.99 -27.64 2.96
C LYS A 51 -10.08 -27.95 4.15
N ALA A 52 -10.54 -27.71 5.35
CA ALA A 52 -9.83 -28.15 6.54
C ALA A 52 -10.81 -28.79 7.50
N ASP A 53 -10.39 -29.91 8.09
CA ASP A 53 -10.94 -30.40 9.32
C ASP A 53 -10.56 -29.43 10.43
N SER A 54 -11.35 -28.36 10.60
CA SER A 54 -11.15 -27.22 11.52
C SER A 54 -9.78 -26.53 11.39
N PRO A 55 -9.71 -25.32 10.85
CA PRO A 55 -8.45 -24.59 10.81
C PRO A 55 -7.96 -24.34 12.23
N SER A 56 -6.76 -24.80 12.55
CA SER A 56 -6.13 -24.62 13.86
C SER A 56 -5.62 -23.20 14.12
N HIS A 57 -5.81 -22.29 13.17
CA HIS A 57 -5.35 -20.89 13.25
C HIS A 57 -6.31 -19.96 12.51
N PRO A 58 -6.26 -18.65 12.81
CA PRO A 58 -6.96 -17.63 12.05
C PRO A 58 -6.62 -17.70 10.56
N LEU A 59 -7.63 -17.58 9.69
CA LEU A 59 -7.47 -17.68 8.25
C LEU A 59 -7.02 -16.35 7.63
N PRO A 60 -5.96 -16.34 6.82
CA PRO A 60 -5.68 -15.18 5.97
C PRO A 60 -6.78 -15.03 4.91
N VAL A 61 -7.07 -13.79 4.52
CA VAL A 61 -8.22 -13.46 3.66
C VAL A 61 -7.75 -12.87 2.34
N ILE A 62 -8.33 -13.34 1.25
CA ILE A 62 -8.29 -12.70 -0.06
C ILE A 62 -9.68 -12.08 -0.33
N LEU A 63 -9.73 -10.78 -0.48
CA LEU A 63 -10.86 -10.06 -1.04
C LEU A 63 -10.63 -9.94 -2.55
N TYR A 64 -11.28 -10.77 -3.33
CA TYR A 64 -11.10 -10.85 -4.78
C TYR A 64 -12.15 -10.01 -5.50
N LEU A 65 -11.69 -9.01 -6.26
CA LEU A 65 -12.56 -8.02 -6.88
C LEU A 65 -12.87 -8.43 -8.32
N GLU A 66 -14.08 -8.96 -8.54
CA GLU A 66 -14.53 -9.37 -9.88
C GLU A 66 -15.12 -8.21 -10.68
N ASN A 67 -15.02 -8.31 -12.00
CA ASN A 67 -15.70 -7.41 -12.95
C ASN A 67 -15.44 -5.91 -12.75
N LEU A 68 -14.23 -5.54 -12.35
CA LEU A 68 -13.83 -4.14 -12.32
C LEU A 68 -13.83 -3.56 -13.74
N ALA A 69 -14.12 -2.25 -13.84
CA ALA A 69 -14.15 -1.55 -15.11
C ALA A 69 -12.80 -1.42 -15.83
N ALA A 70 -11.68 -1.70 -15.15
CA ALA A 70 -10.37 -1.75 -15.76
C ALA A 70 -10.24 -2.94 -16.72
N PRO A 71 -9.55 -2.78 -17.86
CA PRO A 71 -9.35 -3.89 -18.78
C PRO A 71 -8.58 -5.01 -18.06
N ARG A 72 -9.14 -6.22 -18.10
CA ARG A 72 -8.46 -7.41 -17.58
C ARG A 72 -7.19 -7.63 -18.37
N ALA A 73 -6.10 -7.77 -17.67
CA ALA A 73 -4.86 -8.29 -18.23
C ALA A 73 -4.86 -9.81 -18.02
N GLY A 74 -4.54 -10.55 -19.05
CA GLY A 74 -4.24 -11.97 -18.94
C GLY A 74 -5.32 -12.93 -19.43
N THR A 75 -4.86 -14.15 -19.71
CA THR A 75 -5.65 -15.28 -20.21
C THR A 75 -5.91 -16.32 -19.13
N GLU A 76 -5.31 -16.19 -17.93
CA GLU A 76 -5.56 -17.11 -16.83
C GLU A 76 -6.99 -16.90 -16.30
N SER A 77 -7.73 -17.99 -16.17
CA SER A 77 -9.10 -17.89 -15.67
C SER A 77 -9.10 -17.55 -14.18
N ASP A 78 -10.00 -16.67 -13.78
CA ASP A 78 -10.20 -16.34 -12.37
C ASP A 78 -10.45 -17.59 -11.52
N GLU A 79 -11.09 -18.61 -12.09
CA GLU A 79 -11.36 -19.88 -11.42
C GLU A 79 -10.07 -20.57 -10.97
N VAL A 80 -9.03 -20.59 -11.80
CA VAL A 80 -7.73 -21.16 -11.45
C VAL A 80 -7.08 -20.36 -10.33
N ILE A 81 -7.09 -19.03 -10.43
CA ILE A 81 -6.52 -18.14 -9.43
C ILE A 81 -7.21 -18.33 -8.06
N LEU A 82 -8.53 -18.36 -8.04
CA LEU A 82 -9.31 -18.56 -6.82
C LEU A 82 -9.04 -19.93 -6.21
N HIS A 83 -8.97 -20.98 -7.04
CA HIS A 83 -8.63 -22.33 -6.58
C HIS A 83 -7.25 -22.37 -5.91
N ASP A 84 -6.25 -21.72 -6.51
CA ASP A 84 -4.90 -21.68 -5.96
C ASP A 84 -4.85 -20.96 -4.60
N PHE A 85 -5.58 -19.85 -4.43
CA PHE A 85 -5.69 -19.19 -3.14
C PHE A 85 -6.34 -20.09 -2.07
N ILE A 86 -7.42 -20.79 -2.43
CA ILE A 86 -8.08 -21.72 -1.52
C ILE A 86 -7.14 -22.88 -1.15
N ALA A 87 -6.42 -23.43 -2.13
CA ALA A 87 -5.45 -24.50 -1.92
C ALA A 87 -4.26 -24.05 -1.05
N ALA A 88 -3.90 -22.76 -1.12
CA ALA A 88 -2.88 -22.14 -0.27
C ALA A 88 -3.38 -21.78 1.14
N GLY A 89 -4.63 -22.07 1.47
CA GLY A 89 -5.20 -21.91 2.82
C GLY A 89 -5.88 -20.57 3.09
N TYR A 90 -6.15 -19.76 2.06
CA TYR A 90 -6.87 -18.49 2.23
C TYR A 90 -8.38 -18.70 2.28
N LEU A 91 -9.03 -17.91 3.13
CA LEU A 91 -10.45 -17.62 2.99
C LEU A 91 -10.61 -16.64 1.83
N VAL A 92 -11.28 -17.08 0.76
CA VAL A 92 -11.47 -16.24 -0.43
C VAL A 92 -12.88 -15.69 -0.45
N VAL A 93 -12.99 -14.37 -0.60
CA VAL A 93 -14.25 -13.64 -0.69
C VAL A 93 -14.26 -12.90 -2.00
N THR A 94 -15.16 -13.26 -2.91
CA THR A 94 -15.31 -12.51 -4.16
C THR A 94 -16.36 -11.41 -4.00
N LEU A 95 -16.07 -10.25 -4.58
CA LEU A 95 -16.98 -9.11 -4.65
C LEU A 95 -17.17 -8.76 -6.12
N ASP A 96 -18.43 -8.86 -6.58
CA ASP A 96 -18.75 -8.61 -7.99
C ASP A 96 -19.10 -7.14 -8.22
N TYR A 97 -18.22 -6.45 -8.93
CA TYR A 97 -18.41 -5.06 -9.36
C TYR A 97 -19.03 -4.93 -10.75
N ALA A 98 -19.70 -6.01 -11.26
CA ALA A 98 -20.38 -5.97 -12.55
C ALA A 98 -21.31 -4.78 -12.67
N HIS A 99 -21.29 -4.18 -13.85
CA HIS A 99 -22.23 -3.10 -14.22
C HIS A 99 -22.09 -1.78 -13.44
N ASN A 100 -21.04 -1.60 -12.63
CA ASN A 100 -20.86 -0.35 -11.93
C ASN A 100 -19.86 0.58 -12.63
N PRO A 101 -20.31 1.66 -13.27
CA PRO A 101 -19.42 2.63 -13.91
C PRO A 101 -18.56 3.40 -12.91
N LYS A 102 -18.90 3.37 -11.61
CA LYS A 102 -18.12 3.99 -10.53
C LYS A 102 -17.08 3.04 -9.90
N ALA A 103 -17.06 1.75 -10.31
CA ALA A 103 -16.07 0.78 -9.80
C ALA A 103 -14.67 1.07 -10.35
N ARG A 104 -14.14 2.24 -10.07
CA ARG A 104 -12.81 2.74 -10.45
C ARG A 104 -12.23 3.59 -9.33
N VAL A 105 -10.90 3.75 -9.31
CA VAL A 105 -10.28 4.84 -8.56
C VAL A 105 -10.99 6.15 -8.98
N PRO A 106 -11.42 6.99 -8.06
CA PRO A 106 -11.18 6.95 -6.61
C PRO A 106 -12.28 6.29 -5.77
N TRP A 107 -13.39 5.89 -6.36
CA TRP A 107 -14.54 5.38 -5.61
C TRP A 107 -14.27 4.03 -4.97
N ILE A 108 -13.50 3.19 -5.66
CA ILE A 108 -13.12 1.88 -5.17
C ILE A 108 -12.32 1.98 -3.85
N ASN A 109 -11.42 2.94 -3.72
CA ASN A 109 -10.64 3.13 -2.50
C ASN A 109 -11.52 3.39 -1.27
N ARG A 110 -12.59 4.19 -1.45
CA ARG A 110 -13.56 4.48 -0.36
C ARG A 110 -14.37 3.25 0.02
N ASP A 111 -14.76 2.47 -0.96
CA ASP A 111 -15.53 1.24 -0.74
C ASP A 111 -14.68 0.18 -0.03
N LEU A 112 -13.45 -0.01 -0.45
CA LEU A 112 -12.51 -0.95 0.16
C LEU A 112 -12.14 -0.54 1.59
N LEU A 113 -12.03 0.75 1.88
CA LEU A 113 -11.84 1.22 3.25
C LEU A 113 -13.03 0.82 4.14
N ALA A 114 -14.26 1.05 3.69
CA ALA A 114 -15.46 0.66 4.44
C ALA A 114 -15.55 -0.85 4.66
N LEU A 115 -15.14 -1.64 3.65
CA LEU A 115 -15.08 -3.10 3.74
C LEU A 115 -14.04 -3.55 4.79
N ARG A 116 -12.85 -2.97 4.78
CA ARG A 116 -11.80 -3.24 5.78
C ARG A 116 -12.28 -2.89 7.20
N GLU A 117 -12.93 -1.74 7.38
CA GLU A 117 -13.51 -1.35 8.68
C GLU A 117 -14.57 -2.34 9.15
N SER A 118 -15.40 -2.87 8.25
CA SER A 118 -16.41 -3.88 8.56
C SER A 118 -15.80 -5.21 9.01
N LEU A 119 -14.67 -5.61 8.42
CA LEU A 119 -13.91 -6.77 8.86
C LEU A 119 -13.36 -6.58 10.27
N LEU A 120 -12.73 -5.44 10.56
CA LEU A 120 -12.20 -5.11 11.88
C LEU A 120 -13.28 -5.12 12.97
N GLN A 121 -14.48 -4.65 12.62
CA GLN A 121 -15.61 -4.61 13.54
C GLN A 121 -16.36 -5.95 13.62
N LYS A 122 -15.87 -7.00 12.96
CA LYS A 122 -16.54 -8.32 12.85
C LYS A 122 -17.98 -8.25 12.34
N LYS A 123 -18.32 -7.21 11.61
CA LYS A 123 -19.64 -7.05 10.96
C LYS A 123 -19.74 -7.82 9.64
N PHE A 124 -18.59 -8.18 9.08
CA PHE A 124 -18.45 -8.95 7.86
C PHE A 124 -17.55 -10.15 8.14
N LEU A 125 -17.96 -11.36 7.74
CA LEU A 125 -17.27 -12.61 8.00
C LEU A 125 -17.07 -12.94 9.49
N GLY A 126 -17.94 -12.45 10.38
CA GLY A 126 -17.80 -12.62 11.84
C GLY A 126 -17.90 -14.07 12.32
N GLU A 127 -18.37 -15.02 11.49
CA GLU A 127 -18.40 -16.45 11.74
C GLU A 127 -17.06 -17.16 11.51
N PHE A 128 -16.11 -16.48 10.85
CA PHE A 128 -14.76 -17.00 10.62
C PHE A 128 -13.76 -16.40 11.60
N GLU A 129 -12.83 -17.22 12.08
CA GLU A 129 -11.65 -16.71 12.76
C GLU A 129 -10.64 -16.23 11.71
N ILE A 130 -10.49 -14.91 11.56
CA ILE A 130 -9.72 -14.26 10.51
C ILE A 130 -8.42 -13.74 11.06
N ASP A 131 -7.32 -13.94 10.32
CA ASP A 131 -6.07 -13.25 10.54
C ASP A 131 -6.15 -11.83 9.95
N LEU A 132 -6.47 -10.87 10.81
CA LEU A 132 -6.60 -9.46 10.42
C LEU A 132 -5.29 -8.82 9.96
N ASN A 133 -4.14 -9.46 10.24
CA ASN A 133 -2.84 -9.01 9.73
C ASN A 133 -2.58 -9.46 8.28
N HIS A 134 -3.43 -10.35 7.75
CA HIS A 134 -3.25 -10.92 6.42
C HIS A 134 -4.56 -10.86 5.62
N VAL A 135 -5.03 -9.64 5.36
CA VAL A 135 -6.18 -9.35 4.50
C VAL A 135 -5.68 -8.64 3.24
N PHE A 136 -5.77 -9.31 2.11
CA PHE A 136 -5.28 -8.83 0.83
C PHE A 136 -6.45 -8.52 -0.11
N ILE A 137 -6.37 -7.41 -0.81
CA ILE A 137 -7.33 -7.01 -1.85
C ILE A 137 -6.69 -7.28 -3.20
N VAL A 138 -7.24 -8.24 -3.92
CA VAL A 138 -6.67 -8.74 -5.18
C VAL A 138 -7.69 -8.55 -6.30
N PRO A 139 -7.39 -7.70 -7.29
CA PRO A 139 -8.24 -7.55 -8.47
C PRO A 139 -8.28 -8.82 -9.32
N ALA A 140 -9.37 -9.03 -10.01
CA ALA A 140 -9.51 -10.11 -10.99
C ALA A 140 -8.37 -10.13 -12.00
N GLY A 141 -7.85 -11.31 -12.30
CA GLY A 141 -6.69 -11.49 -13.17
C GLY A 141 -5.36 -11.10 -12.52
N SER A 142 -5.32 -10.94 -11.20
CA SER A 142 -4.08 -10.66 -10.46
C SER A 142 -3.75 -11.77 -9.47
N ARG A 143 -2.48 -11.87 -9.11
CA ARG A 143 -1.94 -12.81 -8.14
C ARG A 143 -1.24 -12.08 -7.00
N LEU A 144 -1.04 -12.79 -5.91
CA LEU A 144 -0.30 -12.35 -4.73
C LEU A 144 0.98 -13.17 -4.59
N ARG A 145 2.11 -12.48 -4.47
CA ARG A 145 3.40 -13.06 -4.05
C ARG A 145 3.77 -12.52 -2.69
N ARG A 146 3.82 -13.39 -1.68
CA ARG A 146 4.11 -13.00 -0.29
C ARG A 146 5.57 -13.19 0.07
N ASP A 147 5.97 -12.46 1.11
CA ASP A 147 7.22 -12.66 1.85
C ASP A 147 8.47 -12.62 0.97
N VAL A 148 8.47 -11.71 -0.02
CA VAL A 148 9.64 -11.48 -0.87
C VAL A 148 10.68 -10.71 -0.08
N VAL A 149 11.66 -11.44 0.44
CA VAL A 149 12.71 -10.88 1.30
C VAL A 149 13.60 -9.92 0.53
N PHE A 150 13.83 -8.74 1.08
CA PHE A 150 14.73 -7.74 0.51
C PHE A 150 15.91 -7.35 1.41
N TYR A 151 15.81 -7.62 2.71
CA TYR A 151 16.89 -7.28 3.65
C TYR A 151 16.90 -8.23 4.84
N ARG A 152 18.11 -8.58 5.30
CA ARG A 152 18.30 -9.41 6.50
C ARG A 152 19.24 -8.69 7.45
N GLU A 153 18.86 -8.62 8.71
CA GLU A 153 19.66 -8.10 9.80
C GLU A 153 19.53 -9.02 11.03
N PRO A 154 20.43 -8.95 12.02
CA PRO A 154 20.34 -9.78 13.21
C PRO A 154 18.97 -9.64 13.91
N GLY A 155 18.26 -10.76 14.02
CA GLY A 155 16.94 -10.82 14.67
C GLY A 155 15.78 -10.26 13.87
N ARG A 156 15.98 -9.88 12.58
CA ARG A 156 14.90 -9.37 11.74
C ARG A 156 15.13 -9.66 10.25
N THR A 157 14.07 -10.06 9.59
CA THR A 157 14.00 -10.16 8.13
C THR A 157 12.96 -9.17 7.63
N LEU A 158 13.33 -8.36 6.64
CA LEU A 158 12.42 -7.43 5.97
C LEU A 158 11.99 -8.02 4.63
N ALA A 159 10.69 -8.01 4.40
CA ALA A 159 10.09 -8.55 3.19
C ALA A 159 8.98 -7.64 2.65
N MET A 160 8.48 -7.95 1.47
CA MET A 160 7.33 -7.28 0.86
C MET A 160 6.33 -8.29 0.33
N ASP A 161 5.07 -7.90 0.27
CA ASP A 161 4.02 -8.60 -0.45
C ASP A 161 3.72 -7.86 -1.74
N ILE A 162 3.56 -8.58 -2.85
CA ILE A 162 3.39 -8.02 -4.18
C ILE A 162 2.09 -8.55 -4.77
N ILE A 163 1.18 -7.65 -5.16
CA ILE A 163 0.02 -7.96 -5.98
C ILE A 163 0.35 -7.51 -7.40
N TYR A 164 0.15 -8.39 -8.37
CA TYR A 164 0.53 -8.13 -9.75
C TYR A 164 -0.44 -8.76 -10.74
N PRO A 165 -0.73 -8.09 -11.88
CA PRO A 165 -1.57 -8.66 -12.91
C PRO A 165 -0.86 -9.84 -13.59
N THR A 166 -1.61 -10.92 -13.86
CA THR A 166 -1.10 -12.04 -14.65
C THR A 166 -1.18 -11.69 -16.13
N GLN A 167 -0.10 -11.93 -16.88
CA GLN A 167 -0.07 -11.77 -18.34
C GLN A 167 -0.69 -10.45 -18.87
N PRO A 168 -0.25 -9.28 -18.38
CA PRO A 168 -0.77 -8.02 -18.88
C PRO A 168 -0.46 -7.89 -20.40
N ALA A 169 -1.37 -7.29 -21.16
CA ALA A 169 -1.21 -7.07 -22.60
C ALA A 169 0.07 -6.29 -22.95
N GLN A 170 0.49 -5.41 -22.02
CA GLN A 170 1.77 -4.70 -22.06
C GLN A 170 2.39 -4.75 -20.65
N PRO A 171 3.72 -4.88 -20.53
CA PRO A 171 4.36 -4.85 -19.24
C PRO A 171 4.02 -3.56 -18.48
N VAL A 172 3.51 -3.70 -17.26
CA VAL A 172 3.08 -2.59 -16.40
C VAL A 172 4.21 -2.13 -15.48
N GLY A 173 4.10 -0.93 -14.94
CA GLY A 173 4.98 -0.46 -13.88
C GLY A 173 4.56 -0.98 -12.51
N ALA A 174 5.40 -0.75 -11.51
CA ALA A 174 5.14 -1.12 -10.14
C ALA A 174 5.15 0.09 -9.20
N VAL A 175 4.28 0.05 -8.20
CA VAL A 175 4.25 1.00 -7.08
C VAL A 175 4.75 0.30 -5.84
N ILE A 176 5.59 0.97 -5.05
CA ILE A 176 6.06 0.46 -3.76
C ILE A 176 5.74 1.44 -2.65
N GLU A 177 5.22 0.92 -1.55
CA GLU A 177 4.98 1.69 -0.35
C GLU A 177 5.72 1.10 0.85
N PHE A 178 6.20 2.01 1.71
CA PHE A 178 6.69 1.68 3.03
C PHE A 178 5.66 2.17 4.03
N SER A 179 5.03 1.25 4.73
CA SER A 179 4.02 1.57 5.74
C SER A 179 4.53 2.65 6.71
N CYS A 180 3.69 3.57 7.09
CA CYS A 180 4.01 4.53 8.16
C CYS A 180 4.00 3.86 9.54
N ASP A 181 3.51 2.63 9.64
CA ASP A 181 3.21 1.94 10.87
C ASP A 181 4.37 1.05 11.21
N ASN A 182 5.31 0.84 11.36
CA ASN A 182 6.50 0.11 11.83
C ASN A 182 6.38 -1.38 11.99
N GLN A 183 5.22 -1.99 11.89
CA GLN A 183 5.12 -3.33 12.45
C GLN A 183 5.14 -4.42 11.40
N ASN A 184 4.24 -4.38 10.48
CA ASN A 184 4.14 -5.36 9.43
C ASN A 184 3.58 -4.69 8.18
N ARG A 185 3.77 -5.30 7.05
CA ARG A 185 3.21 -4.88 5.77
C ARG A 185 1.70 -4.66 5.83
N MET A 186 1.03 -5.56 6.54
CA MET A 186 -0.41 -5.57 6.77
C MET A 186 -0.69 -5.61 8.27
N GLY A 187 0.15 -4.97 9.08
CA GLY A 187 0.15 -5.10 10.52
C GLY A 187 -1.04 -4.50 11.22
N ASP A 188 -1.02 -4.67 12.53
CA ASP A 188 -2.04 -4.27 13.47
C ASP A 188 -2.43 -2.80 13.28
N GLY A 189 -3.65 -2.54 12.84
CA GLY A 189 -4.12 -1.22 12.42
C GLY A 189 -3.89 -0.88 10.96
N SER A 190 -3.14 -1.66 10.19
CA SER A 190 -2.92 -1.41 8.77
C SER A 190 -4.20 -1.53 7.93
N LEU A 191 -5.17 -2.34 8.35
CA LEU A 191 -6.49 -2.38 7.72
C LEU A 191 -7.23 -1.03 7.76
N THR A 192 -6.87 -0.18 8.71
CA THR A 192 -7.36 1.21 8.82
C THR A 192 -6.31 2.22 8.41
N SER A 193 -5.09 1.79 8.20
CA SER A 193 -4.02 2.62 7.69
C SER A 193 -4.29 2.93 6.23
N CYS A 194 -4.12 4.13 5.93
CA CYS A 194 -4.60 4.78 4.74
C CYS A 194 -3.80 4.45 3.48
N SER A 195 -2.58 4.00 3.64
CA SER A 195 -1.68 3.76 2.54
C SER A 195 -2.05 2.49 1.77
N ASP A 196 -2.46 1.44 2.48
CA ASP A 196 -2.92 0.20 1.85
C ASP A 196 -4.10 0.47 0.91
N THR A 197 -5.01 1.33 1.33
CA THR A 197 -6.19 1.70 0.53
C THR A 197 -5.80 2.39 -0.78
N LEU A 198 -4.72 3.15 -0.79
CA LEU A 198 -4.20 3.75 -2.02
C LEU A 198 -3.67 2.68 -2.97
N LEU A 199 -2.84 1.76 -2.46
CA LEU A 199 -2.31 0.65 -3.27
C LEU A 199 -3.42 -0.25 -3.83
N ASP A 200 -4.49 -0.49 -3.07
CA ASP A 200 -5.64 -1.24 -3.55
C ASP A 200 -6.24 -0.60 -4.82
N GLY A 201 -6.37 0.72 -4.84
CA GLY A 201 -6.83 1.44 -6.01
C GLY A 201 -5.88 1.30 -7.20
N GLU A 202 -4.58 1.44 -6.98
CA GLU A 202 -3.57 1.30 -8.05
C GLU A 202 -3.52 -0.13 -8.59
N ALA A 203 -3.72 -1.15 -7.74
CA ALA A 203 -3.85 -2.54 -8.17
C ALA A 203 -5.07 -2.75 -9.07
N THR A 204 -6.22 -2.14 -8.74
CA THR A 204 -7.43 -2.23 -9.57
C THR A 204 -7.26 -1.58 -10.94
N GLU A 205 -6.32 -0.66 -11.07
CA GLU A 205 -5.96 0.01 -12.33
C GLU A 205 -4.88 -0.75 -13.13
N GLY A 206 -4.50 -1.93 -12.66
CA GLY A 206 -3.61 -2.86 -13.37
C GLY A 206 -2.12 -2.60 -13.17
N LEU A 207 -1.72 -1.79 -12.21
CA LEU A 207 -0.32 -1.67 -11.79
C LEU A 207 0.06 -2.84 -10.89
N ALA A 208 1.33 -3.23 -10.90
CA ALA A 208 1.85 -4.06 -9.82
C ALA A 208 2.02 -3.18 -8.57
N VAL A 209 1.64 -3.70 -7.40
CA VAL A 209 1.77 -2.96 -6.14
C VAL A 209 2.52 -3.79 -5.11
N ALA A 210 3.41 -3.17 -4.37
CA ALA A 210 4.21 -3.79 -3.34
C ALA A 210 4.08 -3.04 -2.02
N MET A 211 3.68 -3.76 -0.97
CA MET A 211 3.73 -3.27 0.40
C MET A 211 4.98 -3.84 1.08
N ALA A 212 5.93 -2.98 1.41
CA ALA A 212 7.19 -3.36 2.02
C ALA A 212 7.19 -3.13 3.54
N ASP A 213 7.89 -4.00 4.27
CA ASP A 213 8.17 -3.80 5.68
C ASP A 213 8.88 -2.45 5.90
N HIS A 214 8.41 -1.74 6.92
CA HIS A 214 9.04 -0.50 7.30
C HIS A 214 10.49 -0.75 7.77
N PRO A 215 11.48 0.03 7.31
CA PRO A 215 12.88 -0.17 7.66
C PRO A 215 13.17 0.03 9.15
N VAL A 216 12.38 0.84 9.85
CA VAL A 216 12.59 1.15 11.27
C VAL A 216 12.18 0.00 12.17
N LYS A 217 12.97 -0.28 13.20
CA LYS A 217 12.67 -1.32 14.20
C LYS A 217 11.47 -0.94 15.07
N ALA A 218 10.54 -1.89 15.23
CA ALA A 218 9.47 -1.77 16.23
C ALA A 218 10.00 -1.99 17.66
N PRO A 219 9.34 -1.48 18.69
CA PRO A 219 8.27 -0.49 18.69
C PRO A 219 8.83 0.93 18.90
N TYR A 220 8.85 1.76 17.91
CA TYR A 220 9.14 3.22 17.95
C TYR A 220 10.40 3.67 18.73
N LYS A 221 11.29 2.76 19.07
CA LYS A 221 12.44 3.04 19.92
C LYS A 221 13.65 3.58 19.18
N GLY A 222 13.56 3.68 17.87
CA GLY A 222 14.60 4.26 17.05
C GLY A 222 14.08 4.54 15.65
N ILE A 223 14.46 5.65 15.08
CA ILE A 223 14.47 5.86 13.64
C ILE A 223 15.79 5.28 13.20
N ASP A 224 15.80 4.32 12.28
CA ASP A 224 17.05 3.82 11.76
C ASP A 224 17.86 5.00 11.22
N PRO A 225 19.09 5.18 11.67
CA PRO A 225 19.91 6.27 11.19
C PRO A 225 20.25 6.07 9.72
N MET A 226 20.68 7.14 9.08
CA MET A 226 21.35 7.01 7.79
C MET A 226 22.78 6.51 8.00
N PRO A 227 23.32 5.63 7.15
CA PRO A 227 22.75 5.21 5.85
C PRO A 227 21.82 3.97 5.90
N GLU A 228 21.57 3.36 7.06
CA GLU A 228 20.87 2.09 7.20
C GLU A 228 19.45 2.14 6.63
N CYS A 229 18.72 3.23 6.88
CA CYS A 229 17.39 3.41 6.31
C CYS A 229 17.43 3.39 4.78
N ALA A 230 18.36 4.12 4.18
CA ALA A 230 18.51 4.17 2.73
C ALA A 230 18.89 2.80 2.15
N TRP A 231 19.80 2.06 2.77
CA TRP A 231 20.15 0.70 2.32
C TRP A 231 18.93 -0.22 2.25
N LYS A 232 18.06 -0.15 3.26
CA LYS A 232 16.86 -1.00 3.34
C LYS A 232 15.82 -0.65 2.28
N ILE A 233 15.47 0.63 2.14
CA ILE A 233 14.49 1.04 1.13
C ILE A 233 14.99 0.82 -0.30
N LYS A 234 16.28 1.04 -0.54
CA LYS A 234 16.89 0.77 -1.85
C LYS A 234 16.95 -0.73 -2.16
N ALA A 235 17.24 -1.57 -1.15
CA ALA A 235 17.17 -3.02 -1.31
C ALA A 235 15.76 -3.48 -1.67
N ALA A 236 14.72 -2.88 -1.09
CA ALA A 236 13.33 -3.18 -1.45
C ALA A 236 13.05 -2.86 -2.92
N VAL A 237 13.47 -1.68 -3.42
CA VAL A 237 13.31 -1.29 -4.83
C VAL A 237 14.06 -2.25 -5.75
N ARG A 238 15.32 -2.61 -5.43
CA ARG A 238 16.10 -3.57 -6.23
C ARG A 238 15.43 -4.93 -6.31
N THR A 239 14.95 -5.41 -5.16
CA THR A 239 14.28 -6.73 -5.09
C THR A 239 12.96 -6.73 -5.85
N LEU A 240 12.16 -5.67 -5.73
CA LEU A 240 10.95 -5.53 -6.52
C LEU A 240 11.25 -5.51 -8.03
N ARG A 241 12.28 -4.77 -8.46
CA ARG A 241 12.68 -4.73 -9.86
C ARG A 241 13.15 -6.10 -10.36
N ALA A 242 13.94 -6.82 -9.57
CA ALA A 242 14.37 -8.18 -9.91
C ALA A 242 13.17 -9.14 -10.01
N ALA A 243 12.20 -9.04 -9.10
CA ALA A 243 10.98 -9.83 -9.16
C ALA A 243 10.17 -9.53 -10.43
N GLY A 244 10.20 -8.31 -10.94
CA GLY A 244 9.47 -7.90 -12.14
C GLY A 244 9.82 -8.73 -13.37
N THR A 245 11.05 -9.21 -13.49
CA THR A 245 11.48 -10.06 -14.60
C THR A 245 10.72 -11.40 -14.67
N THR A 246 10.29 -11.90 -13.52
CA THR A 246 9.52 -13.16 -13.41
C THR A 246 8.02 -12.94 -13.28
N LEU A 247 7.60 -11.79 -12.78
CA LEU A 247 6.20 -11.44 -12.56
C LEU A 247 5.58 -10.63 -13.70
N GLY A 248 6.36 -10.27 -14.72
CA GLY A 248 5.85 -9.69 -15.97
C GLY A 248 5.64 -8.18 -15.95
N PHE A 249 6.28 -7.42 -15.06
CA PHE A 249 6.23 -5.96 -15.13
C PHE A 249 7.54 -5.34 -15.67
N ASN A 250 7.46 -4.08 -16.11
CA ASN A 250 8.49 -3.44 -16.95
C ASN A 250 9.75 -2.98 -16.20
N GLY A 251 9.82 -3.21 -14.88
CA GLY A 251 10.93 -2.79 -14.04
C GLY A 251 10.94 -1.30 -13.67
N LYS A 252 9.96 -0.50 -14.12
CA LYS A 252 9.79 0.89 -13.67
C LYS A 252 9.04 0.91 -12.35
N ILE A 253 9.54 1.71 -11.40
CA ILE A 253 9.03 1.70 -10.04
C ILE A 253 8.81 3.14 -9.58
N ALA A 254 7.67 3.37 -8.94
CA ALA A 254 7.34 4.61 -8.25
C ALA A 254 7.12 4.34 -6.76
N PRO A 255 7.91 4.92 -5.85
CA PRO A 255 7.57 4.91 -4.44
C PRO A 255 6.40 5.85 -4.17
N VAL A 256 5.52 5.40 -3.30
CA VAL A 256 4.40 6.15 -2.76
C VAL A 256 4.54 6.18 -1.25
N GLY A 257 4.27 7.30 -0.61
CA GLY A 257 4.40 7.37 0.82
C GLY A 257 3.54 8.43 1.48
N PHE A 258 3.05 8.07 2.65
CA PHE A 258 2.37 8.95 3.57
C PHE A 258 3.14 9.04 4.89
N SER A 259 3.12 10.20 5.53
CA SER A 259 3.78 10.41 6.83
C SER A 259 5.28 10.06 6.77
N ARG A 260 5.75 9.09 7.53
CA ARG A 260 7.13 8.60 7.44
C ARG A 260 7.45 7.94 6.11
N GLY A 261 6.49 7.25 5.53
CA GLY A 261 6.62 6.67 4.20
C GLY A 261 6.91 7.73 3.14
N SER A 262 6.37 8.94 3.28
CA SER A 262 6.63 10.05 2.36
C SER A 262 8.09 10.51 2.37
N GLY A 263 8.70 10.56 3.56
CA GLY A 263 10.14 10.85 3.70
C GLY A 263 10.99 9.78 3.02
N MET A 264 10.61 8.50 3.10
CA MET A 264 11.30 7.40 2.42
C MET A 264 11.12 7.45 0.90
N ALA A 265 9.90 7.74 0.44
CA ALA A 265 9.63 7.92 -0.99
C ALA A 265 10.49 9.04 -1.58
N LEU A 266 10.58 10.18 -0.88
CA LEU A 266 11.42 11.30 -1.30
C LEU A 266 12.91 10.93 -1.21
N LEU A 267 13.34 10.20 -0.16
CA LEU A 267 14.73 9.78 0.00
C LEU A 267 15.20 8.89 -1.15
N LEU A 268 14.35 8.00 -1.67
CA LEU A 268 14.67 7.20 -2.85
C LEU A 268 14.95 8.07 -4.09
N VAL A 269 14.19 9.14 -4.27
CA VAL A 269 14.39 10.09 -5.36
C VAL A 269 15.69 10.87 -5.17
N THR A 270 15.91 11.43 -3.98
CA THR A 270 16.98 12.38 -3.72
C THR A 270 18.35 11.73 -3.56
N THR A 271 18.41 10.46 -3.19
CA THR A 271 19.67 9.69 -3.06
C THR A 271 20.00 8.84 -4.29
N ARG A 272 19.33 9.08 -5.42
CA ARG A 272 19.60 8.39 -6.69
C ARG A 272 21.07 8.50 -7.07
N GLY A 273 21.69 7.36 -7.46
CA GLY A 273 23.09 7.30 -7.89
C GLY A 273 24.12 7.51 -6.79
N MET A 274 23.71 7.63 -5.53
CA MET A 274 24.63 7.81 -4.41
C MET A 274 25.15 6.46 -3.90
N ASN A 275 26.39 6.11 -4.24
CA ASN A 275 27.02 4.82 -3.87
C ASN A 275 27.03 4.55 -2.37
N ALA A 276 27.12 5.58 -1.52
CA ALA A 276 27.09 5.43 -0.06
C ALA A 276 25.80 4.75 0.45
N PHE A 277 24.73 4.79 -0.32
CA PHE A 277 23.43 4.23 0.03
C PHE A 277 23.10 2.94 -0.73
N GLU A 278 24.06 2.39 -1.48
CA GLU A 278 23.90 1.17 -2.27
C GLU A 278 24.65 -0.02 -1.64
N GLY A 279 24.50 -1.20 -2.23
CA GLY A 279 25.32 -2.38 -1.98
C GLY A 279 24.97 -3.20 -0.74
N ARG A 280 23.88 -2.89 -0.01
CA ARG A 280 23.39 -3.67 1.13
C ARG A 280 22.04 -4.30 0.84
N GLY A 281 21.77 -5.49 1.43
CA GLY A 281 20.54 -6.25 1.22
C GLY A 281 20.56 -7.11 -0.04
N GLU A 282 19.38 -7.53 -0.49
CA GLU A 282 19.24 -8.43 -1.63
C GLU A 282 19.41 -7.70 -2.98
N CYS A 283 19.61 -8.46 -4.05
CA CYS A 283 19.65 -7.99 -5.43
C CYS A 283 20.60 -6.82 -5.70
N THR A 284 21.81 -6.86 -5.13
CA THR A 284 22.80 -5.76 -5.20
C THR A 284 23.25 -5.41 -6.62
N ASN A 285 23.07 -6.31 -7.59
CA ASN A 285 23.41 -6.10 -9.00
C ASN A 285 22.25 -5.44 -9.80
N THR A 286 21.15 -5.13 -9.14
CA THR A 286 19.98 -4.50 -9.76
C THR A 286 19.92 -3.02 -9.36
N SER A 287 19.48 -2.13 -10.27
CA SER A 287 19.34 -0.70 -9.96
C SER A 287 18.26 -0.44 -8.91
N SER A 288 18.52 0.48 -7.98
CA SER A 288 17.53 1.04 -7.05
C SER A 288 16.86 2.32 -7.55
N ASP A 289 17.15 2.76 -8.78
CA ASP A 289 16.58 3.98 -9.35
C ASP A 289 15.07 3.88 -9.49
N VAL A 290 14.39 4.98 -9.18
CA VAL A 290 12.94 5.12 -9.34
C VAL A 290 12.62 6.14 -10.43
N GLN A 291 11.40 6.13 -10.98
CA GLN A 291 11.04 6.98 -12.12
C GLN A 291 10.34 8.26 -11.67
N CYS A 292 9.62 8.22 -10.59
CA CYS A 292 8.87 9.34 -10.02
C CYS A 292 8.53 8.98 -8.57
N ALA A 293 7.87 9.88 -7.83
CA ALA A 293 7.34 9.57 -6.51
C ALA A 293 6.03 10.30 -6.21
N VAL A 294 5.22 9.70 -5.33
CA VAL A 294 4.08 10.34 -4.70
C VAL A 294 4.40 10.55 -3.22
N VAL A 295 4.35 11.80 -2.77
CA VAL A 295 4.76 12.24 -1.44
C VAL A 295 3.58 12.92 -0.75
N MET A 296 3.06 12.31 0.30
CA MET A 296 1.85 12.76 0.99
C MET A 296 2.15 13.05 2.44
N SER A 297 2.16 14.33 2.80
CA SER A 297 2.41 14.79 4.15
C SER A 297 3.62 14.11 4.84
N GLY A 298 4.41 14.81 5.59
CA GLY A 298 5.54 14.17 6.28
C GLY A 298 6.63 15.15 6.71
N ARG A 299 7.79 14.59 7.03
CA ARG A 299 8.99 15.34 7.34
C ARG A 299 10.07 15.06 6.32
N PHE A 300 10.65 16.12 5.77
CA PHE A 300 11.60 16.06 4.66
C PHE A 300 12.97 16.62 5.04
N THR A 301 13.02 17.48 6.07
CA THR A 301 14.23 17.93 6.75
C THR A 301 14.03 17.87 8.26
N TYR A 302 15.12 17.67 9.01
CA TYR A 302 15.10 17.64 10.46
C TYR A 302 15.92 18.78 11.07
N LEU A 303 16.48 19.65 10.22
CA LEU A 303 17.21 20.84 10.65
C LEU A 303 16.30 22.00 11.03
N ASP A 304 15.18 22.15 10.33
CA ASP A 304 14.23 23.25 10.46
C ASP A 304 12.92 22.81 11.12
N LEU A 305 13.01 21.94 12.11
CA LEU A 305 11.83 21.55 12.89
C LEU A 305 11.40 22.69 13.81
N MET A 306 10.09 22.84 13.92
CA MET A 306 9.51 23.77 14.89
C MET A 306 9.91 23.35 16.31
N PRO A 307 10.16 24.29 17.23
CA PRO A 307 10.47 23.98 18.61
C PRO A 307 9.41 23.10 19.30
N GLU A 308 8.15 23.26 18.91
CA GLU A 308 6.98 22.56 19.43
C GLU A 308 6.69 21.25 18.68
N ASP A 309 7.53 20.84 17.70
CA ASP A 309 7.31 19.59 16.97
C ASP A 309 7.24 18.41 17.95
N HIS A 310 6.08 17.78 18.02
CA HIS A 310 5.77 16.70 18.95
C HIS A 310 6.68 15.47 18.79
N MET A 311 7.35 15.33 17.64
CA MET A 311 8.29 14.25 17.37
C MET A 311 9.73 14.58 17.81
N LEU A 312 10.02 15.84 18.14
CA LEU A 312 11.36 16.27 18.50
C LEU A 312 12.02 15.44 19.63
N PRO A 313 11.31 15.08 20.71
CA PRO A 313 11.87 14.22 21.77
C PRO A 313 12.27 12.83 21.27
N ARG A 314 11.56 12.29 20.29
CA ARG A 314 11.88 10.98 19.69
C ARG A 314 13.15 11.05 18.84
N TYR A 315 13.29 12.11 18.06
CA TYR A 315 14.49 12.33 17.24
C TYR A 315 15.71 12.58 18.09
N THR A 316 15.57 13.41 19.13
CA THR A 316 16.64 13.63 20.11
C THR A 316 17.11 12.33 20.76
N LYS A 317 16.17 11.46 21.11
CA LYS A 317 16.50 10.14 21.66
C LYS A 317 17.21 9.23 20.67
N ALA A 318 16.85 9.31 19.38
CA ALA A 318 17.42 8.47 18.33
C ALA A 318 18.80 8.93 17.88
N TRP A 319 19.00 10.24 17.74
CA TRP A 319 20.20 10.83 17.10
C TRP A 319 21.03 11.70 18.04
N GLY A 320 20.64 11.86 19.31
CA GLY A 320 21.26 12.78 20.27
C GLY A 320 20.77 14.22 20.09
N GLU A 321 21.23 15.10 20.97
CA GLU A 321 20.92 16.53 20.88
C GLU A 321 21.37 17.12 19.56
N ARG A 322 20.50 17.86 18.87
CA ARG A 322 20.77 18.41 17.53
C ARG A 322 22.04 19.27 17.51
N THR A 323 22.28 20.05 18.56
CA THR A 323 23.47 20.90 18.70
C THR A 323 24.78 20.12 18.69
N ASN A 324 24.77 18.88 19.19
CA ASN A 324 25.96 18.05 19.34
C ASN A 324 26.09 17.01 18.23
N HIS A 325 24.99 16.71 17.50
CA HIS A 325 24.90 15.65 16.49
C HIS A 325 24.30 16.15 15.18
N LEU A 326 24.59 17.40 14.79
CA LEU A 326 23.98 18.06 13.64
C LEU A 326 24.06 17.25 12.34
N GLU A 327 25.16 16.52 12.14
CA GLU A 327 25.34 15.71 10.93
C GLU A 327 24.34 14.54 10.87
N ALA A 328 24.06 13.85 11.97
CA ALA A 328 23.07 12.78 12.01
C ALA A 328 21.65 13.30 11.68
N TRP A 329 21.31 14.48 12.20
CA TRP A 329 20.04 15.14 11.89
C TRP A 329 19.95 15.56 10.44
N ARG A 330 21.03 16.10 9.89
CA ARG A 330 21.09 16.50 8.48
C ARG A 330 20.93 15.28 7.58
N GLN A 331 21.69 14.21 7.83
CA GLN A 331 21.64 13.00 6.99
C GLN A 331 20.30 12.29 7.00
N ALA A 332 19.48 12.45 8.02
CA ALA A 332 18.16 11.84 8.09
C ALA A 332 17.14 12.50 7.13
N GLY A 333 17.38 13.75 6.70
CA GLY A 333 16.47 14.52 5.88
C GLY A 333 16.65 14.31 4.38
N ALA A 334 15.60 13.98 3.66
CA ALA A 334 15.65 13.80 2.21
C ALA A 334 16.00 15.12 1.46
N LEU A 335 15.65 16.28 2.03
CA LEU A 335 15.96 17.58 1.45
C LEU A 335 17.46 17.88 1.36
N ASP A 336 18.26 17.28 2.25
CA ASP A 336 19.70 17.48 2.25
C ASP A 336 20.42 16.78 1.09
N TYR A 337 19.69 15.90 0.38
CA TYR A 337 20.18 15.17 -0.80
C TYR A 337 19.51 15.60 -2.10
N LEU A 338 18.73 16.71 -2.10
CA LEU A 338 18.08 17.17 -3.32
C LEU A 338 19.13 17.41 -4.41
N PRO A 339 19.10 16.68 -5.52
CA PRO A 339 20.00 16.88 -6.63
C PRO A 339 19.66 18.18 -7.38
N GLN A 340 20.57 18.61 -8.26
CA GLN A 340 20.32 19.74 -9.14
C GLN A 340 19.19 19.50 -10.17
N ALA A 341 18.92 18.23 -10.47
CA ALA A 341 17.78 17.81 -11.29
C ALA A 341 16.99 16.77 -10.53
N THR A 342 15.72 17.03 -10.28
CA THR A 342 14.81 16.11 -9.59
C THR A 342 14.06 15.24 -10.59
N LEU A 343 13.57 14.10 -10.09
CA LEU A 343 12.57 13.30 -10.78
C LEU A 343 11.19 13.97 -10.63
N PRO A 344 10.22 13.66 -11.52
CA PRO A 344 8.85 14.13 -11.35
C PRO A 344 8.28 13.74 -9.98
N LEU A 345 7.57 14.66 -9.33
CA LEU A 345 6.94 14.46 -8.03
C LEU A 345 5.46 14.82 -8.07
N PHE A 346 4.65 14.01 -7.39
CA PHE A 346 3.28 14.37 -7.04
C PHE A 346 3.21 14.59 -5.53
N LEU A 347 2.82 15.79 -5.12
CA LEU A 347 2.79 16.23 -3.74
C LEU A 347 1.35 16.48 -3.30
N THR A 348 1.00 16.03 -2.10
CA THR A 348 -0.30 16.36 -1.50
C THR A 348 -0.22 16.47 0.02
N ILE A 349 -1.06 17.31 0.60
CA ILE A 349 -1.21 17.49 2.03
C ILE A 349 -2.65 17.91 2.35
N ASN A 350 -3.16 17.53 3.51
CA ASN A 350 -4.46 17.96 3.97
C ASN A 350 -4.42 19.40 4.52
N CYS A 351 -5.45 20.19 4.22
CA CYS A 351 -5.54 21.61 4.65
C CYS A 351 -5.62 21.78 6.18
N THR A 352 -6.04 20.76 6.92
CA THR A 352 -6.07 20.75 8.38
C THR A 352 -4.96 19.91 9.01
N GLU A 353 -3.91 19.63 8.27
CA GLU A 353 -2.70 18.99 8.77
C GLU A 353 -2.01 19.86 9.83
N GLY A 354 -1.25 19.24 10.74
CA GLY A 354 -0.52 19.98 11.77
C GLY A 354 0.47 20.99 11.20
N PRO A 355 0.76 22.09 11.93
CA PRO A 355 1.59 23.17 11.45
C PRO A 355 3.02 22.75 11.09
N ASP A 356 3.56 21.77 11.78
CA ASP A 356 4.87 21.15 11.48
C ASP A 356 4.89 20.45 10.12
N ALA A 357 3.85 19.70 9.77
CA ALA A 357 3.74 19.05 8.46
C ALA A 357 3.48 20.06 7.34
N GLN A 358 2.68 21.09 7.61
CA GLN A 358 2.46 22.21 6.67
C GLN A 358 3.78 22.94 6.35
N LEU A 359 4.57 23.24 7.39
CA LEU A 359 5.89 23.87 7.22
C LEU A 359 6.83 22.98 6.38
N GLN A 360 6.87 21.68 6.65
CA GLN A 360 7.70 20.74 5.90
C GLN A 360 7.32 20.66 4.43
N MET A 361 6.02 20.63 4.11
CA MET A 361 5.56 20.64 2.73
C MET A 361 5.88 21.97 2.03
N ALA A 362 5.69 23.08 2.71
CA ALA A 362 6.04 24.41 2.16
C ALA A 362 7.56 24.52 1.90
N THR A 363 8.39 24.02 2.82
CA THR A 363 9.84 23.99 2.68
C THR A 363 10.27 23.12 1.48
N LEU A 364 9.70 21.92 1.35
CA LEU A 364 9.96 21.05 0.20
C LEU A 364 9.63 21.76 -1.12
N ARG A 365 8.43 22.31 -1.24
CA ARG A 365 7.99 23.00 -2.47
C ARG A 365 8.85 24.20 -2.81
N LYS A 366 9.24 24.99 -1.80
CA LYS A 366 10.16 26.10 -2.00
C LYS A 366 11.50 25.62 -2.60
N ARG A 367 12.07 24.55 -2.04
CA ARG A 367 13.35 23.99 -2.53
C ARG A 367 13.23 23.42 -3.94
N LEU A 368 12.11 22.77 -4.27
CA LEU A 368 11.85 22.26 -5.61
C LEU A 368 11.72 23.42 -6.63
N ALA A 369 11.00 24.47 -6.26
CA ALA A 369 10.88 25.68 -7.10
C ALA A 369 12.23 26.36 -7.35
N GLU A 370 13.10 26.45 -6.34
CA GLU A 370 14.48 26.97 -6.48
C GLU A 370 15.32 26.15 -7.47
N LEU A 371 15.03 24.85 -7.61
CA LEU A 371 15.69 23.94 -8.54
C LEU A 371 15.03 23.89 -9.93
N GLY A 372 13.92 24.60 -10.12
CA GLY A 372 13.14 24.54 -11.36
C GLY A 372 12.52 23.18 -11.63
N SER A 373 12.17 22.44 -10.56
CA SER A 373 11.59 21.10 -10.67
C SER A 373 10.13 21.16 -11.06
N ASP A 374 9.71 20.28 -11.98
CA ASP A 374 8.30 20.08 -12.32
C ASP A 374 7.63 19.20 -11.25
N GLU A 375 6.81 19.82 -10.43
CA GLU A 375 5.98 19.14 -9.43
C GLU A 375 4.50 19.32 -9.73
N ILE A 376 3.71 18.29 -9.40
CA ILE A 376 2.26 18.43 -9.30
C ILE A 376 1.94 18.56 -7.80
N PHE A 377 1.27 19.63 -7.43
CA PHE A 377 0.81 19.82 -6.06
C PHE A 377 -0.72 19.93 -6.02
N MET A 378 -1.35 19.09 -5.19
CA MET A 378 -2.78 19.14 -4.92
C MET A 378 -3.02 19.18 -3.41
N MET A 379 -3.76 20.18 -2.95
CA MET A 379 -4.17 20.27 -1.54
C MET A 379 -5.49 19.54 -1.33
N ASP A 380 -5.54 18.71 -0.29
CA ASP A 380 -6.79 18.10 0.17
C ASP A 380 -7.55 19.10 1.02
N HIS A 381 -8.67 19.60 0.51
CA HIS A 381 -9.52 20.58 1.18
C HIS A 381 -10.62 19.96 2.07
N GLU A 382 -10.77 18.64 2.08
CA GLU A 382 -11.65 17.97 3.05
C GLU A 382 -10.93 17.90 4.41
N PRO A 383 -11.49 18.47 5.51
CA PRO A 383 -10.79 18.52 6.79
C PRO A 383 -10.66 17.11 7.42
N ARG A 384 -9.49 16.52 7.27
CA ARG A 384 -9.19 15.13 7.71
C ARG A 384 -8.05 15.04 8.73
N GLY A 385 -7.28 16.13 8.91
CA GLY A 385 -6.06 16.09 9.72
C GLY A 385 -4.97 15.19 9.09
N HIS A 386 -4.23 14.49 9.92
CA HIS A 386 -3.14 13.61 9.49
C HIS A 386 -3.68 12.26 8.99
N LYS A 387 -4.22 12.27 7.78
CA LYS A 387 -4.73 11.08 7.07
C LYS A 387 -4.41 11.15 5.59
N VAL A 388 -4.27 10.00 4.94
CA VAL A 388 -4.15 9.94 3.47
C VAL A 388 -5.39 10.57 2.84
N SER A 389 -5.18 11.33 1.78
CA SER A 389 -6.28 11.87 1.01
C SER A 389 -7.02 10.78 0.25
N LEU A 390 -8.33 10.72 0.47
CA LEU A 390 -9.26 9.89 -0.31
C LEU A 390 -10.20 10.77 -1.16
N VAL A 391 -9.80 12.02 -1.40
CA VAL A 391 -10.54 12.95 -2.27
C VAL A 391 -10.46 12.45 -3.71
N PRO A 392 -11.61 12.32 -4.40
CA PRO A 392 -11.66 11.76 -5.75
C PRO A 392 -10.70 12.39 -6.75
N ASP A 393 -10.57 13.71 -6.74
CA ASP A 393 -9.70 14.42 -7.69
C ASP A 393 -8.22 14.14 -7.43
N ILE A 394 -7.82 14.04 -6.15
CA ILE A 394 -6.43 13.73 -5.77
C ILE A 394 -6.09 12.29 -6.15
N LEU A 395 -6.95 11.33 -5.82
CA LEU A 395 -6.75 9.92 -6.18
C LEU A 395 -6.69 9.72 -7.70
N SER A 396 -7.58 10.40 -8.44
CA SER A 396 -7.53 10.39 -9.90
C SER A 396 -6.24 11.01 -10.44
N GLY A 397 -5.81 12.12 -9.84
CA GLY A 397 -4.54 12.78 -10.17
C GLY A 397 -3.34 11.87 -9.95
N ILE A 398 -3.26 11.20 -8.79
CA ILE A 398 -2.21 10.24 -8.47
C ILE A 398 -2.19 9.09 -9.49
N ASN A 399 -3.34 8.49 -9.78
CA ASN A 399 -3.45 7.40 -10.73
C ASN A 399 -3.00 7.80 -12.14
N ILE A 400 -3.49 8.93 -12.65
CA ILE A 400 -3.09 9.44 -13.97
C ILE A 400 -1.57 9.70 -13.99
N TYR A 401 -1.05 10.30 -12.94
CA TYR A 401 0.37 10.61 -12.80
C TYR A 401 1.22 9.33 -12.82
N LEU A 402 0.90 8.34 -11.97
CA LEU A 402 1.63 7.08 -11.88
C LEU A 402 1.62 6.33 -13.20
N LYS A 403 0.45 6.18 -13.84
CA LYS A 403 0.34 5.55 -15.15
C LYS A 403 1.18 6.25 -16.21
N THR A 404 1.15 7.58 -16.21
CA THR A 404 1.92 8.37 -17.17
C THR A 404 3.43 8.20 -17.00
N GLN A 405 3.92 8.26 -15.77
CA GLN A 405 5.36 8.17 -15.47
C GLN A 405 5.88 6.73 -15.61
N LEU A 406 5.08 5.74 -15.28
CA LEU A 406 5.48 4.34 -15.36
C LEU A 406 5.30 3.72 -16.76
N ALA A 407 4.55 4.35 -17.66
CA ALA A 407 4.46 3.96 -19.06
C ALA A 407 5.65 4.43 -19.91
N ARG A 408 6.22 5.60 -19.57
CA ARG A 408 7.39 6.21 -20.27
C ARG A 408 8.64 5.36 -20.09
#